data_6e88cb379038d5119efa99da3b1c8f2b
#
_entry.id   6e88cb379038d5119efa99da3b1c8f2b
#
_cell.length_a   1.000
_cell.length_b   1.000
_cell.length_c   1.000
_cell.angle_alpha   90.00
_cell.angle_beta   90.00
_cell.angle_gamma   90.00
#
_symmetry.space_group_name_H-M   'P 1'
#
loop_
_entity.id
_entity.type
_entity.pdbx_description
1 polymer ?
#
loop_
_entity_poly.entity_id
_entity_poly.type
_entity_poly.pdbx_seq_one_letter_code
_entity_poly.pdbx_strand_id
1 'polypeptide(L)'
;MIGLIILYLYCNLKRTEKIQLKEIIFYIILISYIIISLGNSMLIMYEHKKVNIQDKQECELVGKWIKEYEGSQNIEVKNIVFIHNNNSKSYYEDIKNHSALCYKALGTEWSRVGAINYYNNRHFNDVLNDIKNYGEYIDKINYYKNYFFDKMWDKLDKEQLVFEGDTLYYCLY
;
A
#
# COMPACT_ATOMS: atom_id res chain seq x y z
N MET A 1 -15.70 -1.38 -23.00
CA MET A 1 -16.26 -2.58 -23.67
C MET A 1 -17.73 -2.81 -23.27
N ILE A 2 -18.07 -2.86 -21.98
CA ILE A 2 -19.47 -3.11 -21.52
C ILE A 2 -20.45 -2.05 -22.03
N GLY A 3 -20.08 -0.75 -22.02
CA GLY A 3 -20.94 0.33 -22.53
C GLY A 3 -21.32 0.18 -24.02
N LEU A 4 -20.42 -0.35 -24.83
CA LEU A 4 -20.71 -0.63 -26.25
C LEU A 4 -21.69 -1.79 -26.43
N ILE A 5 -21.62 -2.80 -25.55
CA ILE A 5 -22.55 -3.93 -25.55
C ILE A 5 -23.96 -3.44 -25.15
N ILE A 6 -24.07 -2.58 -24.14
CA ILE A 6 -25.32 -1.98 -23.68
C ILE A 6 -25.94 -1.14 -24.81
N LEU A 7 -25.13 -0.30 -25.48
CA LEU A 7 -25.57 0.51 -26.61
C LEU A 7 -26.04 -0.35 -27.78
N TYR A 8 -25.32 -1.41 -28.11
CA TYR A 8 -25.67 -2.37 -29.15
C TYR A 8 -27.01 -3.07 -28.84
N LEU A 9 -27.19 -3.53 -27.62
CA LEU A 9 -28.45 -4.13 -27.14
C LEU A 9 -29.59 -3.15 -27.23
N TYR A 10 -29.42 -1.89 -26.81
CA TYR A 10 -30.44 -0.84 -26.90
C TYR A 10 -30.85 -0.57 -28.33
N CYS A 11 -29.90 -0.42 -29.26
CA CYS A 11 -30.19 -0.17 -30.67
C CYS A 11 -30.95 -1.35 -31.33
N ASN A 12 -30.62 -2.59 -30.96
CA ASN A 12 -31.30 -3.78 -31.51
C ASN A 12 -32.71 -3.96 -30.90
N LEU A 13 -32.91 -3.60 -29.63
CA LEU A 13 -34.21 -3.66 -28.94
C LEU A 13 -35.21 -2.69 -29.56
N LYS A 14 -34.77 -1.52 -30.02
CA LYS A 14 -35.63 -0.47 -30.61
C LYS A 14 -36.22 -0.85 -31.97
N ARG A 15 -35.73 -1.94 -32.58
CA ARG A 15 -36.08 -2.34 -33.97
C ARG A 15 -37.24 -3.34 -34.09
N THR A 16 -37.88 -3.75 -32.97
CA THR A 16 -38.92 -4.80 -33.01
C THR A 16 -40.18 -4.37 -32.27
N GLU A 17 -41.37 -4.69 -32.83
CA GLU A 17 -42.71 -4.27 -32.39
C GLU A 17 -43.18 -4.71 -30.95
N LYS A 18 -42.40 -5.55 -30.24
CA LYS A 18 -42.65 -5.91 -28.85
C LYS A 18 -41.83 -5.02 -27.88
N ILE A 19 -42.00 -3.72 -28.03
CA ILE A 19 -41.17 -2.69 -27.38
C ILE A 19 -41.19 -2.76 -25.85
N GLN A 20 -42.36 -2.92 -25.22
CA GLN A 20 -42.49 -2.77 -23.77
C GLN A 20 -41.75 -3.82 -22.93
N LEU A 21 -41.85 -5.09 -23.27
CA LEU A 21 -41.18 -6.15 -22.50
C LEU A 21 -39.65 -6.06 -22.60
N LYS A 22 -39.16 -5.71 -23.79
CA LYS A 22 -37.72 -5.62 -24.07
C LYS A 22 -37.10 -4.38 -23.40
N GLU A 23 -37.81 -3.28 -23.34
CA GLU A 23 -37.41 -2.09 -22.60
C GLU A 23 -37.30 -2.38 -21.10
N ILE A 24 -38.29 -3.07 -20.52
CA ILE A 24 -38.27 -3.48 -19.13
C ILE A 24 -37.06 -4.35 -18.82
N ILE A 25 -36.77 -5.36 -19.65
CA ILE A 25 -35.58 -6.23 -19.51
C ILE A 25 -34.32 -5.42 -19.60
N PHE A 26 -34.22 -4.48 -20.55
CA PHE A 26 -33.06 -3.59 -20.68
C PHE A 26 -32.81 -2.76 -19.41
N TYR A 27 -33.87 -2.15 -18.86
CA TYR A 27 -33.75 -1.36 -17.64
C TYR A 27 -33.37 -2.21 -16.41
N ILE A 28 -33.90 -3.43 -16.31
CA ILE A 28 -33.50 -4.38 -15.25
C ILE A 28 -32.01 -4.70 -15.34
N ILE A 29 -31.49 -5.00 -16.55
CA ILE A 29 -30.06 -5.27 -16.77
C ILE A 29 -29.21 -4.04 -16.43
N LEU A 30 -29.63 -2.86 -16.86
CA LEU A 30 -28.91 -1.61 -16.60
C LEU A 30 -28.86 -1.29 -15.10
N ILE A 31 -29.97 -1.41 -14.40
CA ILE A 31 -30.06 -1.17 -12.97
C ILE A 31 -29.19 -2.19 -12.20
N SER A 32 -29.28 -3.47 -12.59
CA SER A 32 -28.43 -4.51 -11.98
C SER A 32 -26.95 -4.25 -12.16
N TYR A 33 -26.55 -3.80 -13.34
CA TYR A 33 -25.17 -3.41 -13.63
C TYR A 33 -24.70 -2.23 -12.76
N ILE A 34 -25.55 -1.21 -12.62
CA ILE A 34 -25.28 -0.04 -11.77
C ILE A 34 -25.10 -0.48 -10.31
N ILE A 35 -26.01 -1.31 -9.79
CA ILE A 35 -25.93 -1.80 -8.40
C ILE A 35 -24.64 -2.60 -8.16
N ILE A 36 -24.28 -3.52 -9.05
CA ILE A 36 -23.06 -4.30 -8.95
C ILE A 36 -21.82 -3.40 -9.02
N SER A 37 -21.81 -2.42 -9.93
CA SER A 37 -20.70 -1.49 -10.08
C SER A 37 -20.52 -0.59 -8.86
N LEU A 38 -21.60 -0.11 -8.27
CA LEU A 38 -21.59 0.68 -7.03
C LEU A 38 -21.11 -0.18 -5.84
N GLY A 39 -21.62 -1.42 -5.72
CA GLY A 39 -21.17 -2.35 -4.68
C GLY A 39 -19.67 -2.63 -4.74
N ASN A 40 -19.13 -2.92 -5.93
CA ASN A 40 -17.70 -3.12 -6.12
C ASN A 40 -16.89 -1.85 -5.80
N SER A 41 -17.38 -0.67 -6.21
CA SER A 41 -16.70 0.60 -5.92
C SER A 41 -16.68 0.89 -4.40
N MET A 42 -17.76 0.62 -3.70
CA MET A 42 -17.84 0.77 -2.24
C MET A 42 -16.88 -0.18 -1.53
N LEU A 43 -16.77 -1.43 -1.99
CA LEU A 43 -15.85 -2.42 -1.43
C LEU A 43 -14.39 -1.96 -1.59
N ILE A 44 -14.01 -1.52 -2.80
CA ILE A 44 -12.67 -0.98 -3.09
C ILE A 44 -12.38 0.23 -2.19
N MET A 45 -13.32 1.18 -2.07
CA MET A 45 -13.15 2.34 -1.18
C MET A 45 -12.96 1.95 0.28
N TYR A 46 -13.72 0.95 0.75
CA TYR A 46 -13.59 0.43 2.12
C TYR A 46 -12.20 -0.17 2.38
N GLU A 47 -11.70 -0.98 1.44
CA GLU A 47 -10.36 -1.57 1.51
C GLU A 47 -9.25 -0.50 1.49
N HIS A 48 -9.36 0.48 0.59
CA HIS A 48 -8.44 1.63 0.57
C HIS A 48 -8.41 2.37 1.91
N LYS A 49 -9.59 2.65 2.47
CA LYS A 49 -9.67 3.30 3.78
C LYS A 49 -8.98 2.50 4.86
N LYS A 50 -9.17 1.18 4.88
CA LYS A 50 -8.53 0.28 5.85
C LYS A 50 -7.01 0.30 5.71
N VAL A 51 -6.49 0.19 4.49
CA VAL A 51 -5.05 0.26 4.20
C VAL A 51 -4.46 1.60 4.63
N ASN A 52 -5.12 2.72 4.27
CA ASN A 52 -4.64 4.05 4.64
C ASN A 52 -4.61 4.30 6.16
N ILE A 53 -5.59 3.76 6.90
CA ILE A 53 -5.59 3.85 8.37
C ILE A 53 -4.40 3.08 8.93
N GLN A 54 -4.12 1.90 8.42
CA GLN A 54 -3.01 1.07 8.87
C GLN A 54 -1.67 1.72 8.53
N ASP A 55 -1.48 2.20 7.30
CA ASP A 55 -0.27 2.93 6.90
C ASP A 55 -0.01 4.13 7.81
N LYS A 56 -1.06 4.88 8.13
CA LYS A 56 -0.97 6.00 9.07
C LYS A 56 -0.48 5.53 10.44
N GLN A 57 -1.13 4.51 11.02
CA GLN A 57 -0.78 3.99 12.34
C GLN A 57 0.66 3.48 12.39
N GLU A 58 1.10 2.76 11.38
CA GLU A 58 2.46 2.25 11.29
C GLU A 58 3.48 3.37 11.15
N CYS A 59 3.23 4.34 10.25
CA CYS A 59 4.12 5.48 10.07
C CYS A 59 4.24 6.34 11.34
N GLU A 60 3.12 6.58 12.05
CA GLU A 60 3.12 7.31 13.32
C GLU A 60 3.89 6.55 14.42
N LEU A 61 3.75 5.22 14.45
CA LEU A 61 4.46 4.37 15.41
C LEU A 61 5.97 4.35 15.13
N VAL A 62 6.38 4.21 13.88
CA VAL A 62 7.79 4.36 13.46
C VAL A 62 8.33 5.72 13.88
N GLY A 63 7.59 6.79 13.61
CA GLY A 63 7.98 8.14 14.00
C GLY A 63 8.11 8.33 15.51
N LYS A 64 7.27 7.66 16.30
CA LYS A 64 7.40 7.64 17.77
C LYS A 64 8.70 6.98 18.19
N TRP A 65 9.04 5.81 17.65
CA TRP A 65 10.28 5.11 17.98
C TRP A 65 11.53 5.86 17.53
N ILE A 66 11.47 6.55 16.39
CA ILE A 66 12.56 7.47 15.98
C ILE A 66 12.77 8.55 17.02
N LYS A 67 11.71 9.21 17.48
CA LYS A 67 11.81 10.27 18.53
C LYS A 67 12.35 9.73 19.86
N GLU A 68 11.95 8.51 20.25
CA GLU A 68 12.47 7.84 21.45
C GLU A 68 13.98 7.62 21.34
N TYR A 69 14.44 7.14 20.18
CA TYR A 69 15.87 6.94 19.93
C TYR A 69 16.63 8.27 19.94
N GLU A 70 16.16 9.26 19.22
CA GLU A 70 16.77 10.60 19.18
C GLU A 70 16.91 11.23 20.56
N GLY A 71 15.85 11.12 21.37
CA GLY A 71 15.86 11.63 22.74
C GLY A 71 16.84 10.88 23.66
N SER A 72 17.05 9.58 23.42
CA SER A 72 17.96 8.76 24.24
C SER A 72 19.43 8.91 23.85
N GLN A 73 19.71 9.08 22.56
CA GLN A 73 21.08 9.13 22.03
C GLN A 73 21.57 10.55 21.71
N ASN A 74 20.67 11.54 21.71
CA ASN A 74 20.94 12.92 21.27
C ASN A 74 21.49 12.98 19.82
N ILE A 75 20.99 12.09 18.94
CA ILE A 75 21.35 11.99 17.53
C ILE A 75 20.07 12.13 16.72
N GLU A 76 20.06 13.00 15.72
CA GLU A 76 18.95 13.15 14.79
C GLU A 76 19.01 12.09 13.69
N VAL A 77 17.92 11.34 13.49
CA VAL A 77 17.80 10.39 12.37
C VAL A 77 17.51 11.17 11.08
N LYS A 78 18.34 10.93 10.06
CA LYS A 78 18.25 11.59 8.75
C LYS A 78 17.92 10.63 7.62
N ASN A 79 18.36 9.39 7.75
CA ASN A 79 18.32 8.41 6.68
C ASN A 79 17.47 7.20 7.08
N ILE A 80 16.70 6.68 6.11
CA ILE A 80 15.97 5.42 6.27
C ILE A 80 16.40 4.46 5.17
N VAL A 81 16.79 3.25 5.58
CA VAL A 81 17.15 2.13 4.72
C VAL A 81 16.13 1.02 4.94
N PHE A 82 15.39 0.65 3.90
CA PHE A 82 14.47 -0.46 3.98
C PHE A 82 15.14 -1.79 3.68
N ILE A 83 14.88 -2.78 4.51
CA ILE A 83 15.35 -4.16 4.32
C ILE A 83 14.13 -5.02 3.99
N HIS A 84 14.18 -5.75 2.87
CA HIS A 84 13.17 -6.73 2.52
C HIS A 84 13.49 -8.08 3.16
N ASN A 85 12.52 -8.61 3.88
CA ASN A 85 12.56 -9.99 4.35
C ASN A 85 11.68 -10.85 3.44
N ASN A 86 12.32 -11.75 2.67
CA ASN A 86 11.62 -12.63 1.72
C ASN A 86 10.71 -13.68 2.42
N ASN A 87 10.86 -13.87 3.72
CA ASN A 87 10.11 -14.86 4.49
C ASN A 87 8.89 -14.27 5.22
N SER A 88 8.73 -12.94 5.25
CA SER A 88 7.59 -12.31 5.90
C SER A 88 6.32 -12.51 5.08
N LYS A 89 5.26 -12.97 5.72
CA LYS A 89 3.92 -12.95 5.12
C LYS A 89 3.40 -11.53 5.18
N SER A 90 3.43 -10.85 4.06
CA SER A 90 2.82 -9.53 3.95
C SER A 90 1.32 -9.63 4.27
N TYR A 91 0.81 -8.79 5.16
CA TYR A 91 -0.62 -8.53 5.39
C TYR A 91 -1.42 -8.35 4.07
N TYR A 92 -0.74 -8.06 2.98
CA TYR A 92 -1.29 -7.85 1.63
C TYR A 92 -1.64 -9.12 0.89
N GLU A 93 -1.19 -10.29 1.33
CA GLU A 93 -1.63 -11.54 0.73
C GLU A 93 -3.13 -11.74 0.88
N ASP A 94 -3.72 -11.24 1.96
CA ASP A 94 -5.17 -11.30 2.20
C ASP A 94 -5.97 -10.28 1.37
N ILE A 95 -5.35 -9.19 0.93
CA ILE A 95 -6.00 -8.13 0.13
C ILE A 95 -5.83 -8.35 -1.39
N LYS A 96 -4.99 -9.29 -1.82
CA LYS A 96 -4.67 -9.58 -3.23
C LYS A 96 -5.87 -9.82 -4.14
N ASN A 97 -7.05 -10.08 -3.60
CA ASN A 97 -8.17 -10.54 -4.41
C ASN A 97 -9.06 -9.43 -4.95
N HIS A 98 -8.92 -8.16 -4.53
CA HIS A 98 -9.97 -7.20 -4.80
C HIS A 98 -9.58 -5.97 -5.64
N SER A 99 -8.35 -5.53 -5.67
CA SER A 99 -7.96 -4.43 -6.55
C SER A 99 -6.44 -4.25 -6.67
N ALA A 100 -5.96 -4.11 -7.91
CA ALA A 100 -4.59 -3.66 -8.21
C ALA A 100 -4.26 -2.24 -7.71
N LEU A 101 -5.23 -1.56 -7.10
CA LEU A 101 -5.12 -0.18 -6.62
C LEU A 101 -4.95 -0.07 -5.09
N CYS A 102 -5.12 -1.17 -4.35
CA CYS A 102 -4.96 -1.18 -2.89
C CYS A 102 -3.53 -1.53 -2.49
N TYR A 103 -2.58 -0.65 -2.81
CA TYR A 103 -1.20 -0.81 -2.37
C TYR A 103 -0.95 -0.02 -1.08
N LYS A 104 -0.25 -0.66 -0.14
CA LYS A 104 0.30 0.00 1.04
C LYS A 104 1.40 0.96 0.63
N ALA A 105 1.40 2.16 1.17
CA ALA A 105 2.45 3.13 0.91
C ALA A 105 3.82 2.61 1.37
N LEU A 106 3.88 1.89 2.50
CA LEU A 106 5.11 1.24 2.98
C LEU A 106 5.50 0.00 2.16
N GLY A 107 4.58 -0.63 1.45
CA GLY A 107 4.84 -1.77 0.56
C GLY A 107 5.44 -1.40 -0.79
N THR A 108 5.39 -0.13 -1.18
CA THR A 108 5.78 0.35 -2.52
C THR A 108 7.09 1.14 -2.44
N GLU A 109 8.13 0.74 -3.17
CA GLU A 109 9.48 1.31 -3.07
C GLU A 109 9.52 2.84 -3.19
N TRP A 110 8.76 3.40 -4.11
CA TRP A 110 8.75 4.85 -4.38
C TRP A 110 7.92 5.68 -3.39
N SER A 111 7.14 5.09 -2.50
CA SER A 111 6.25 5.82 -1.58
C SER A 111 6.57 5.65 -0.10
N ARG A 112 7.46 4.72 0.27
CA ARG A 112 7.77 4.34 1.66
C ARG A 112 8.20 5.51 2.53
N VAL A 113 9.32 6.14 2.14
CA VAL A 113 9.85 7.28 2.89
C VAL A 113 8.90 8.45 2.82
N GLY A 114 8.26 8.67 1.67
CA GLY A 114 7.24 9.71 1.51
C GLY A 114 6.08 9.57 2.49
N ALA A 115 5.59 8.36 2.74
CA ALA A 115 4.54 8.10 3.72
C ALA A 115 5.01 8.41 5.15
N ILE A 116 6.20 7.93 5.54
CA ILE A 116 6.77 8.24 6.87
C ILE A 116 6.96 9.74 7.04
N ASN A 117 7.50 10.42 6.03
CA ASN A 117 7.69 11.88 6.03
C ASN A 117 6.37 12.62 6.21
N TYR A 118 5.35 12.24 5.44
CA TYR A 118 4.04 12.87 5.46
C TYR A 118 3.38 12.77 6.84
N TYR A 119 3.29 11.55 7.40
CA TYR A 119 2.60 11.35 8.68
C TYR A 119 3.38 11.87 9.88
N ASN A 120 4.70 12.03 9.79
CA ASN A 120 5.53 12.56 10.88
C ASN A 120 5.88 14.03 10.73
N ASN A 121 5.46 14.68 9.63
CA ASN A 121 5.82 16.06 9.30
C ASN A 121 7.35 16.29 9.39
N ARG A 122 8.12 15.36 8.78
CA ARG A 122 9.59 15.37 8.77
C ARG A 122 10.09 15.07 7.36
N HIS A 123 11.39 15.22 7.16
CA HIS A 123 12.05 14.88 5.90
C HIS A 123 13.21 13.94 6.18
N PHE A 124 12.99 12.65 5.89
CA PHE A 124 14.03 11.63 5.88
C PHE A 124 14.48 11.38 4.44
N ASN A 125 15.75 11.05 4.27
CA ASN A 125 16.30 10.63 2.99
C ASN A 125 16.00 9.14 2.75
N ASP A 126 15.60 8.80 1.54
CA ASP A 126 15.48 7.42 1.09
C ASP A 126 16.80 6.97 0.47
N VAL A 127 17.59 6.19 1.22
CA VAL A 127 18.92 5.76 0.78
C VAL A 127 18.85 4.82 -0.42
N LEU A 128 17.79 4.00 -0.55
CA LEU A 128 17.64 3.07 -1.67
C LEU A 128 17.35 3.77 -2.98
N ASN A 129 16.70 4.92 -2.93
CA ASN A 129 16.42 5.75 -4.09
C ASN A 129 17.53 6.77 -4.39
N ASP A 130 18.49 6.96 -3.48
CA ASP A 130 19.66 7.79 -3.70
C ASP A 130 20.83 6.95 -4.24
N ILE A 131 20.87 6.81 -5.58
CA ILE A 131 21.87 6.02 -6.30
C ILE A 131 23.32 6.42 -5.95
N LYS A 132 23.57 7.66 -5.53
CA LYS A 132 24.91 8.16 -5.22
C LYS A 132 25.46 7.58 -3.92
N ASN A 133 24.59 7.36 -2.93
CA ASN A 133 25.00 6.92 -1.60
C ASN A 133 24.76 5.44 -1.36
N TYR A 134 24.04 4.75 -2.25
CA TYR A 134 23.70 3.32 -2.10
C TYR A 134 24.93 2.43 -1.85
N GLY A 135 26.06 2.73 -2.49
CA GLY A 135 27.31 1.96 -2.34
C GLY A 135 27.83 1.89 -0.91
N GLU A 136 27.65 2.96 -0.13
CA GLU A 136 28.12 3.02 1.27
C GLU A 136 27.28 2.13 2.21
N TYR A 137 26.05 1.83 1.81
CA TYR A 137 25.09 1.05 2.63
C TYR A 137 25.02 -0.43 2.24
N ILE A 138 25.63 -0.87 1.13
CA ILE A 138 25.51 -2.26 0.63
C ILE A 138 25.90 -3.29 1.67
N ASP A 139 27.02 -3.11 2.35
CA ASP A 139 27.51 -4.07 3.34
C ASP A 139 26.57 -4.14 4.54
N LYS A 140 26.05 -3.00 4.98
CA LYS A 140 25.06 -2.92 6.06
C LYS A 140 23.72 -3.54 5.66
N ILE A 141 23.25 -3.28 4.45
CA ILE A 141 22.05 -3.89 3.90
C ILE A 141 22.17 -5.42 3.90
N ASN A 142 23.29 -5.95 3.41
CA ASN A 142 23.55 -7.39 3.40
C ASN A 142 23.64 -7.98 4.81
N TYR A 143 24.31 -7.27 5.73
CA TYR A 143 24.37 -7.66 7.14
C TYR A 143 22.96 -7.75 7.75
N TYR A 144 22.13 -6.72 7.58
CA TYR A 144 20.77 -6.72 8.14
C TYR A 144 19.80 -7.67 7.43
N LYS A 145 20.00 -7.96 6.14
CA LYS A 145 19.26 -9.04 5.46
C LYS A 145 19.50 -10.39 6.15
N ASN A 146 20.75 -10.68 6.50
CA ASN A 146 21.09 -11.90 7.23
C ASN A 146 20.58 -11.87 8.67
N TYR A 147 20.67 -10.73 9.36
CA TYR A 147 20.18 -10.55 10.72
C TYR A 147 18.67 -10.77 10.85
N PHE A 148 17.91 -10.37 9.84
CA PHE A 148 16.47 -10.51 9.81
C PHE A 148 16.00 -11.81 9.12
N PHE A 149 16.88 -12.62 8.57
CA PHE A 149 16.54 -13.75 7.69
C PHE A 149 15.54 -14.74 8.30
N ASP A 150 15.74 -15.10 9.57
CA ASP A 150 14.90 -16.08 10.28
C ASP A 150 13.76 -15.42 11.10
N LYS A 151 13.65 -14.11 11.05
CA LYS A 151 12.63 -13.38 11.80
C LYS A 151 11.36 -13.23 10.96
N MET A 152 10.21 -13.46 11.61
CA MET A 152 8.90 -13.32 10.98
C MET A 152 8.01 -12.44 11.84
N TRP A 153 7.34 -11.50 11.21
CA TRP A 153 6.36 -10.63 11.85
C TRP A 153 5.06 -10.64 11.06
N ASP A 154 3.94 -10.63 11.75
CA ASP A 154 2.58 -10.48 11.22
C ASP A 154 2.05 -9.04 11.39
N LYS A 155 2.77 -8.23 12.13
CA LYS A 155 2.48 -6.82 12.40
C LYS A 155 3.77 -6.06 12.66
N LEU A 156 3.68 -4.72 12.63
CA LEU A 156 4.80 -3.86 12.97
C LEU A 156 5.25 -4.07 14.43
N ASP A 157 6.53 -4.36 14.59
CA ASP A 157 7.20 -4.51 15.89
C ASP A 157 8.46 -3.65 15.95
N LYS A 158 8.85 -3.23 17.17
CA LYS A 158 10.06 -2.42 17.39
C LYS A 158 11.34 -3.15 16.98
N GLU A 159 11.34 -4.48 17.05
CA GLU A 159 12.47 -5.32 16.65
C GLU A 159 12.80 -5.25 15.15
N GLN A 160 11.86 -4.74 14.33
CA GLN A 160 12.08 -4.50 12.90
C GLN A 160 12.90 -3.25 12.62
N LEU A 161 13.15 -2.42 13.65
CA LEU A 161 13.86 -1.16 13.52
C LEU A 161 15.21 -1.25 14.22
N VAL A 162 16.29 -1.08 13.47
CA VAL A 162 17.64 -0.99 14.01
C VAL A 162 18.22 0.38 13.70
N PHE A 163 18.65 1.08 14.75
CA PHE A 163 19.20 2.42 14.64
C PHE A 163 20.71 2.37 14.74
N GLU A 164 21.42 2.95 13.77
CA GLU A 164 22.86 3.17 13.80
C GLU A 164 23.19 4.62 13.47
N GLY A 165 23.63 5.38 14.48
CA GLY A 165 23.91 6.81 14.30
C GLY A 165 22.68 7.57 13.80
N ASP A 166 22.78 8.23 12.66
CA ASP A 166 21.69 8.99 12.02
C ASP A 166 20.85 8.17 11.02
N THR A 167 21.01 6.85 11.00
CA THR A 167 20.38 5.96 10.04
C THR A 167 19.49 4.93 10.72
N LEU A 168 18.25 4.80 10.22
CA LEU A 168 17.31 3.75 10.57
C LEU A 168 17.32 2.64 9.49
N TYR A 169 17.62 1.42 9.89
CA TYR A 169 17.41 0.21 9.10
C TYR A 169 16.07 -0.40 9.50
N TYR A 170 15.12 -0.38 8.57
CA TYR A 170 13.76 -0.84 8.81
C TYR A 170 13.45 -2.09 7.97
N CYS A 171 13.26 -3.23 8.66
CA CYS A 171 12.87 -4.49 8.04
C CYS A 171 11.35 -4.50 7.80
N LEU A 172 10.96 -4.53 6.54
CA LEU A 172 9.56 -4.68 6.14
C LEU A 172 9.11 -6.14 6.30
N TYR A 173 7.86 -6.32 6.71
CA TYR A 173 7.20 -7.62 6.90
C TYR A 173 6.09 -7.85 5.86
#